data_a4582a9335f066b712b95a9954d9d8d2
#
_entry.id   a4582a9335f066b712b95a9954d9d8d2
#
_cell.length_a   1.000
_cell.length_b   1.000
_cell.length_c   1.000
_cell.angle_alpha   90.00
_cell.angle_beta   90.00
_cell.angle_gamma   90.00
#
_symmetry.space_group_name_H-M   'P 1'
#
loop_
_entity.id
_entity.type
_entity.pdbx_description
1 polymer ?
#
loop_
_entity_poly.entity_id
_entity_poly.type
_entity_poly.pdbx_seq_one_letter_code
_entity_poly.pdbx_strand_id
1 'polypeptide(L)'
;MKLKHFLLYAMGILIPTTVFSAEYYVVPGLRSTGNDGSSWEKAITMYDVFENDASAAKNDEVSKYKTGDVFFLAGGTYYNATSPSADAGRIYRGYVFVGGCDQSKGAVTEWPAYPSATPTIFSGDLDENGGPSAGDLRNLIHVRQARNDDAENLAHICRLIGIDFTCSYSPEGSTNASGAVYCTQGAIELQYCNIYNNVSKGEGAGDGIGAGIHIYGGLYHIKDCNVYNNKAHKTGAGFRCTTRSSKKANGV
;
A
#
# COMPACT_ATOMS: atom_id res chain seq x y z
N MET A 1 -25.59 22.03 6.86
CA MET A 1 -24.48 21.06 6.81
C MET A 1 -24.93 19.77 7.46
N LYS A 2 -25.23 18.71 6.68
CA LYS A 2 -25.76 17.43 7.21
C LYS A 2 -24.61 16.53 7.57
N LEU A 3 -24.44 16.27 8.85
CA LEU A 3 -23.48 15.31 9.41
C LEU A 3 -23.94 13.91 8.97
N LYS A 4 -23.21 13.27 8.04
CA LYS A 4 -23.46 11.87 7.67
C LYS A 4 -22.60 10.99 8.56
N HIS A 5 -23.28 10.25 9.43
CA HIS A 5 -22.65 9.21 10.25
C HIS A 5 -22.34 8.00 9.38
N PHE A 6 -21.07 7.70 9.18
CA PHE A 6 -20.64 6.42 8.63
C PHE A 6 -20.66 5.37 9.73
N LEU A 7 -21.58 4.42 9.63
CA LEU A 7 -21.58 3.23 10.48
C LEU A 7 -20.55 2.23 9.92
N LEU A 8 -19.40 2.14 10.55
CA LEU A 8 -18.47 1.03 10.35
C LEU A 8 -19.04 -0.22 11.03
N TYR A 9 -19.61 -1.16 10.26
CA TYR A 9 -19.85 -2.51 10.76
C TYR A 9 -18.51 -3.27 10.75
N ALA A 10 -17.79 -3.23 11.85
CA ALA A 10 -16.67 -4.11 12.13
C ALA A 10 -16.82 -4.64 13.54
N MET A 11 -16.54 -5.92 13.69
CA MET A 11 -16.53 -6.65 14.95
C MET A 11 -15.94 -5.79 16.09
N GLY A 12 -16.72 -5.54 17.08
CA GLY A 12 -16.51 -5.28 18.51
C GLY A 12 -15.21 -4.67 19.02
N ILE A 13 -14.60 -3.71 18.31
CA ILE A 13 -13.56 -2.88 18.92
C ILE A 13 -14.14 -1.46 19.01
N LEU A 14 -14.46 -1.06 20.24
CA LEU A 14 -14.74 0.32 20.56
C LEU A 14 -13.52 1.17 20.21
N ILE A 15 -13.58 1.87 19.09
CA ILE A 15 -12.61 2.93 18.78
C ILE A 15 -13.11 4.17 19.50
N PRO A 16 -12.42 4.67 20.52
CA PRO A 16 -12.77 5.93 21.15
C PRO A 16 -12.36 7.08 20.23
N THR A 17 -13.23 8.06 20.16
CA THR A 17 -13.03 9.41 19.63
C THR A 17 -13.00 9.56 18.10
N THR A 18 -13.90 10.38 17.63
CA THR A 18 -13.98 10.97 16.31
C THR A 18 -12.69 11.71 15.95
N VAL A 19 -11.73 11.00 15.40
CA VAL A 19 -10.69 11.64 14.62
C VAL A 19 -11.35 11.97 13.28
N PHE A 20 -11.51 13.25 12.99
CA PHE A 20 -11.90 13.69 11.65
C PHE A 20 -10.75 13.33 10.72
N SER A 21 -10.87 12.22 10.00
CA SER A 21 -9.97 11.89 8.90
C SER A 21 -10.23 12.86 7.76
N ALA A 22 -9.17 13.45 7.22
CA ALA A 22 -9.27 14.22 6.00
C ALA A 22 -9.40 13.27 4.80
N GLU A 23 -10.07 13.76 3.76
CA GLU A 23 -10.25 13.05 2.50
C GLU A 23 -9.44 13.74 1.42
N TYR A 24 -8.70 12.95 0.65
CA TYR A 24 -7.85 13.41 -0.43
C TYR A 24 -8.14 12.65 -1.72
N TYR A 25 -8.09 13.36 -2.84
CA TYR A 25 -8.29 12.82 -4.18
C TYR A 25 -6.96 12.64 -4.88
N VAL A 26 -6.71 11.44 -5.40
CA VAL A 26 -5.42 11.03 -5.97
C VAL A 26 -5.60 10.54 -7.40
N VAL A 27 -4.78 11.03 -8.30
CA VAL A 27 -4.78 10.64 -9.71
C VAL A 27 -3.44 10.00 -10.11
N PRO A 28 -3.41 9.19 -11.19
CA PRO A 28 -2.16 8.70 -11.74
C PRO A 28 -1.20 9.86 -12.09
N GLY A 29 0.09 9.69 -11.75
CA GLY A 29 1.13 10.67 -12.06
C GLY A 29 2.42 10.37 -11.33
N LEU A 30 3.56 10.73 -11.95
CA LEU A 30 4.90 10.46 -11.45
C LEU A 30 5.55 11.65 -10.74
N ARG A 31 4.86 12.79 -10.66
CA ARG A 31 5.38 14.02 -10.09
C ARG A 31 4.30 14.73 -9.29
N SER A 32 4.73 15.58 -8.37
CA SER A 32 3.82 16.46 -7.64
C SER A 32 3.01 17.34 -8.58
N THR A 33 1.72 17.47 -8.28
CA THR A 33 0.82 18.41 -8.96
C THR A 33 0.89 19.81 -8.35
N GLY A 34 1.41 19.93 -7.14
CA GLY A 34 1.33 21.16 -6.36
C GLY A 34 -0.06 21.44 -5.78
N ASN A 35 -0.99 20.55 -5.95
CA ASN A 35 -2.37 20.65 -5.47
C ASN A 35 -2.51 20.21 -4.00
N ASP A 36 -3.69 20.44 -3.42
CA ASP A 36 -3.99 20.13 -2.02
C ASP A 36 -4.75 18.80 -1.80
N GLY A 37 -5.26 18.21 -2.87
CA GLY A 37 -6.03 16.97 -2.85
C GLY A 37 -7.49 17.14 -2.43
N SER A 38 -8.01 18.36 -2.31
CA SER A 38 -9.36 18.63 -1.78
C SER A 38 -10.51 18.26 -2.72
N SER A 39 -10.24 18.03 -4.00
CA SER A 39 -11.21 17.61 -5.01
C SER A 39 -10.49 16.93 -6.18
N TRP A 40 -11.24 16.37 -7.14
CA TRP A 40 -10.65 15.81 -8.36
C TRP A 40 -9.92 16.85 -9.21
N GLU A 41 -10.39 18.10 -9.27
CA GLU A 41 -9.73 19.19 -10.00
C GLU A 41 -8.42 19.63 -9.33
N LYS A 42 -8.31 19.38 -8.03
CA LYS A 42 -7.13 19.66 -7.21
C LYS A 42 -6.45 18.39 -6.72
N ALA A 43 -6.64 17.30 -7.43
CA ALA A 43 -6.09 16.01 -7.04
C ALA A 43 -4.56 16.05 -6.97
N ILE A 44 -4.02 15.27 -6.04
CA ILE A 44 -2.60 15.01 -5.85
C ILE A 44 -2.21 13.70 -6.53
N THR A 45 -0.94 13.33 -6.51
CA THR A 45 -0.45 12.04 -6.97
C THR A 45 0.06 11.19 -5.79
N MET A 46 0.29 9.90 -6.04
CA MET A 46 0.96 9.05 -5.03
C MET A 46 2.37 9.56 -4.70
N TYR A 47 3.04 10.27 -5.61
CA TYR A 47 4.30 10.93 -5.33
C TYR A 47 4.17 11.93 -4.17
N ASP A 48 3.13 12.78 -4.18
CA ASP A 48 2.87 13.74 -3.10
C ASP A 48 2.64 13.05 -1.75
N VAL A 49 1.94 11.90 -1.77
CA VAL A 49 1.68 11.11 -0.55
C VAL A 49 2.99 10.55 0.01
N PHE A 50 3.80 9.91 -0.83
CA PHE A 50 5.06 9.29 -0.41
C PHE A 50 6.10 10.30 0.07
N GLU A 51 6.26 11.43 -0.62
CA GLU A 51 7.21 12.47 -0.23
C GLU A 51 6.85 13.09 1.13
N ASN A 52 5.57 13.37 1.35
CA ASN A 52 5.12 13.89 2.63
C ASN A 52 5.27 12.88 3.76
N ASP A 53 4.98 11.61 3.49
CA ASP A 53 5.12 10.55 4.49
C ASP A 53 6.59 10.24 4.81
N ALA A 54 7.45 10.18 3.80
CA ALA A 54 8.89 9.93 3.97
C ALA A 54 9.59 11.07 4.73
N SER A 55 9.29 12.32 4.44
CA SER A 55 9.89 13.48 5.09
C SER A 55 9.52 13.59 6.57
N ALA A 56 8.37 13.06 6.95
CA ALA A 56 7.82 13.13 8.29
C ALA A 56 7.71 11.76 8.98
N ALA A 57 8.51 10.79 8.55
CA ALA A 57 8.39 9.37 8.91
C ALA A 57 8.36 9.06 10.42
N LYS A 58 8.83 9.96 11.26
CA LYS A 58 8.90 9.76 12.72
C LYS A 58 8.09 10.75 13.53
N ASN A 59 7.46 11.72 12.89
CA ASN A 59 6.72 12.75 13.60
C ASN A 59 5.38 13.04 12.94
N ASP A 60 4.31 12.53 13.54
CA ASP A 60 2.93 12.75 13.08
C ASP A 60 2.51 14.22 13.12
N GLU A 61 3.15 15.04 13.97
CA GLU A 61 2.77 16.44 14.09
C GLU A 61 3.18 17.27 12.85
N VAL A 62 4.32 16.95 12.23
CA VAL A 62 4.85 17.68 11.06
C VAL A 62 4.38 17.10 9.73
N SER A 63 3.79 15.91 9.70
CA SER A 63 3.24 15.37 8.48
C SER A 63 2.00 16.14 8.03
N LYS A 64 1.91 16.39 6.73
CA LYS A 64 0.69 16.96 6.11
C LYS A 64 -0.50 16.00 6.31
N TYR A 65 -0.27 14.70 6.12
CA TYR A 65 -1.29 13.67 6.23
C TYR A 65 -1.20 12.95 7.57
N LYS A 66 -2.33 12.56 8.13
CA LYS A 66 -2.45 11.94 9.46
C LYS A 66 -2.92 10.50 9.37
N THR A 67 -2.61 9.72 10.38
CA THR A 67 -3.22 8.39 10.55
C THR A 67 -4.74 8.48 10.51
N GLY A 68 -5.37 7.64 9.70
CA GLY A 68 -6.80 7.62 9.47
C GLY A 68 -7.26 8.43 8.25
N ASP A 69 -6.40 9.26 7.65
CA ASP A 69 -6.74 9.97 6.42
C ASP A 69 -7.07 9.01 5.28
N VAL A 70 -8.04 9.39 4.47
CA VAL A 70 -8.58 8.60 3.36
C VAL A 70 -8.12 9.19 2.03
N PHE A 71 -7.54 8.35 1.19
CA PHE A 71 -7.10 8.69 -0.15
C PHE A 71 -7.95 7.96 -1.17
N PHE A 72 -8.78 8.69 -1.91
CA PHE A 72 -9.59 8.18 -3.01
C PHE A 72 -8.75 8.16 -4.28
N LEU A 73 -8.46 6.97 -4.77
CA LEU A 73 -7.63 6.76 -5.96
C LEU A 73 -8.52 6.63 -7.20
N ALA A 74 -8.32 7.50 -8.15
CA ALA A 74 -8.97 7.40 -9.44
C ALA A 74 -8.64 6.06 -10.13
N GLY A 75 -9.51 5.60 -11.02
CA GLY A 75 -9.17 4.53 -11.94
C GLY A 75 -7.99 4.92 -12.84
N GLY A 76 -7.15 3.95 -13.18
CA GLY A 76 -5.97 4.14 -14.01
C GLY A 76 -4.72 3.45 -13.47
N THR A 77 -3.61 3.57 -14.20
CA THR A 77 -2.35 2.93 -13.85
C THR A 77 -1.42 3.89 -13.13
N TYR A 78 -0.96 3.46 -11.96
CA TYR A 78 -0.04 4.18 -11.07
C TYR A 78 1.34 3.53 -11.11
N TYR A 79 2.34 4.32 -11.44
CA TYR A 79 3.75 3.97 -11.31
C TYR A 79 4.32 4.71 -10.12
N ASN A 80 4.66 3.99 -9.05
CA ASN A 80 5.00 4.60 -7.76
C ASN A 80 6.49 4.98 -7.63
N ALA A 81 7.27 4.85 -8.68
CA ALA A 81 8.65 5.33 -8.82
C ALA A 81 9.01 5.46 -10.30
N THR A 82 10.12 6.14 -10.59
CA THR A 82 10.57 6.43 -11.95
C THR A 82 11.83 5.66 -12.36
N SER A 83 12.38 4.86 -11.45
CA SER A 83 13.63 4.12 -11.69
C SER A 83 13.42 2.62 -11.56
N PRO A 84 13.99 1.82 -12.48
CA PRO A 84 14.04 0.36 -12.37
C PRO A 84 14.65 -0.09 -11.04
N SER A 85 14.15 -1.18 -10.51
CA SER A 85 14.60 -1.76 -9.24
C SER A 85 14.50 -0.83 -8.02
N ALA A 86 13.83 0.31 -8.14
CA ALA A 86 13.52 1.14 -6.99
C ALA A 86 12.46 0.47 -6.12
N ASP A 87 12.52 0.73 -4.84
CA ASP A 87 11.37 0.51 -3.97
C ASP A 87 10.34 1.60 -4.26
N ALA A 88 9.09 1.24 -4.33
CA ALA A 88 8.01 2.21 -4.28
C ALA A 88 8.10 3.04 -3.00
N GLY A 89 7.38 4.14 -2.99
CA GLY A 89 7.27 4.99 -1.81
C GLY A 89 6.87 4.19 -0.58
N ARG A 90 7.35 4.64 0.57
CA ARG A 90 7.08 4.00 1.87
C ARG A 90 5.93 4.70 2.55
N ILE A 91 5.09 3.91 3.19
CA ILE A 91 4.00 4.38 4.05
C ILE A 91 4.35 4.07 5.50
N TYR A 92 4.43 5.08 6.32
CA TYR A 92 4.77 4.97 7.74
C TYR A 92 3.55 5.12 8.66
N ARG A 93 2.38 5.46 8.10
CA ARG A 93 1.15 5.76 8.83
C ARG A 93 0.01 4.85 8.42
N GLY A 94 -1.01 4.82 9.27
CA GLY A 94 -2.24 4.09 9.00
C GLY A 94 -3.19 4.88 8.11
N TYR A 95 -2.90 4.97 6.83
CA TYR A 95 -3.78 5.57 5.83
C TYR A 95 -4.81 4.57 5.31
N VAL A 96 -5.88 5.09 4.74
CA VAL A 96 -6.89 4.31 4.03
C VAL A 96 -6.85 4.71 2.55
N PHE A 97 -6.45 3.78 1.69
CA PHE A 97 -6.46 3.95 0.23
C PHE A 97 -7.64 3.21 -0.37
N VAL A 98 -8.51 3.93 -1.08
CA VAL A 98 -9.71 3.39 -1.72
C VAL A 98 -9.56 3.53 -3.23
N GLY A 99 -9.30 2.42 -3.91
CA GLY A 99 -9.16 2.36 -5.36
C GLY A 99 -10.50 2.24 -6.08
N GLY A 100 -10.45 2.34 -7.41
CA GLY A 100 -11.62 2.16 -8.27
C GLY A 100 -12.58 3.34 -8.30
N CYS A 101 -12.14 4.52 -7.89
CA CYS A 101 -12.98 5.72 -7.88
C CYS A 101 -13.14 6.30 -9.30
N ASP A 102 -14.38 6.61 -9.65
CA ASP A 102 -14.73 7.22 -10.94
C ASP A 102 -14.79 8.75 -10.79
N GLN A 103 -13.79 9.44 -11.33
CA GLN A 103 -13.70 10.91 -11.29
C GLN A 103 -14.90 11.60 -11.95
N SER A 104 -15.49 10.99 -12.96
CA SER A 104 -16.62 11.59 -13.70
C SER A 104 -17.88 11.74 -12.84
N LYS A 105 -17.95 11.03 -11.72
CA LYS A 105 -19.07 11.08 -10.76
C LYS A 105 -18.93 12.18 -9.71
N GLY A 106 -17.85 12.97 -9.75
CA GLY A 106 -17.58 14.01 -8.76
C GLY A 106 -17.13 13.44 -7.41
N ALA A 107 -17.45 14.13 -6.32
CA ALA A 107 -17.01 13.74 -4.99
C ALA A 107 -17.47 12.32 -4.60
N VAL A 108 -16.57 11.56 -3.98
CA VAL A 108 -16.87 10.19 -3.53
C VAL A 108 -17.80 10.26 -2.32
N THR A 109 -19.05 9.88 -2.51
CA THR A 109 -20.07 9.84 -1.43
C THR A 109 -20.31 8.43 -0.91
N GLU A 110 -19.95 7.42 -1.70
CA GLU A 110 -20.01 5.99 -1.38
C GLU A 110 -18.78 5.29 -1.94
N TRP A 111 -18.29 4.29 -1.23
CA TRP A 111 -17.16 3.51 -1.71
C TRP A 111 -17.54 2.74 -2.98
N PRO A 112 -16.60 2.57 -3.93
CA PRO A 112 -16.86 1.81 -5.14
C PRO A 112 -17.32 0.39 -4.84
N ALA A 113 -18.23 -0.13 -5.66
CA ALA A 113 -18.51 -1.56 -5.68
C ALA A 113 -17.32 -2.31 -6.30
N TYR A 114 -17.01 -3.51 -5.80
CA TYR A 114 -15.91 -4.32 -6.32
C TYR A 114 -16.40 -5.61 -6.95
N PRO A 115 -15.85 -6.00 -8.12
CA PRO A 115 -14.81 -5.29 -8.86
C PRO A 115 -15.28 -3.96 -9.45
N SER A 116 -14.41 -2.96 -9.44
CA SER A 116 -14.74 -1.64 -9.99
C SER A 116 -14.71 -1.63 -11.52
N ALA A 117 -15.62 -0.85 -12.13
CA ALA A 117 -15.61 -0.60 -13.56
C ALA A 117 -14.42 0.28 -14.01
N THR A 118 -13.82 1.02 -13.07
CA THR A 118 -12.63 1.86 -13.27
C THR A 118 -11.50 1.39 -12.35
N PRO A 119 -10.80 0.28 -12.65
CA PRO A 119 -9.82 -0.30 -11.76
C PRO A 119 -8.64 0.66 -11.50
N THR A 120 -8.18 0.70 -10.26
CA THR A 120 -6.93 1.34 -9.86
C THR A 120 -5.83 0.29 -9.88
N ILE A 121 -4.79 0.48 -10.69
CA ILE A 121 -3.73 -0.50 -10.91
C ILE A 121 -2.39 0.10 -10.48
N PHE A 122 -1.76 -0.47 -9.48
CA PHE A 122 -0.36 -0.19 -9.16
C PHE A 122 0.50 -1.14 -9.98
N SER A 123 1.23 -0.60 -10.96
CA SER A 123 2.04 -1.36 -11.91
C SER A 123 3.53 -1.12 -11.71
N GLY A 124 4.31 -2.19 -11.82
CA GLY A 124 5.76 -2.12 -11.90
C GLY A 124 6.31 -1.96 -13.32
N ASP A 125 5.50 -2.17 -14.33
CA ASP A 125 5.85 -2.22 -15.76
C ASP A 125 6.26 -0.85 -16.29
N LEU A 126 7.49 -0.42 -15.95
CA LEU A 126 8.02 0.89 -16.34
C LEU A 126 8.44 0.94 -17.81
N ASP A 127 8.75 -0.19 -18.41
CA ASP A 127 9.15 -0.29 -19.82
C ASP A 127 7.96 -0.62 -20.75
N GLU A 128 6.75 -0.71 -20.19
CA GLU A 128 5.48 -0.91 -20.90
C GLU A 128 5.48 -2.16 -21.80
N ASN A 129 6.24 -3.19 -21.43
CA ASN A 129 6.31 -4.44 -22.18
C ASN A 129 5.17 -5.43 -21.88
N GLY A 130 4.30 -5.09 -20.94
CA GLY A 130 3.12 -5.86 -20.55
C GLY A 130 3.39 -7.01 -19.60
N GLY A 131 4.57 -7.08 -19.01
CA GLY A 131 4.92 -8.13 -18.06
C GLY A 131 6.14 -7.81 -17.18
N PRO A 132 6.36 -8.54 -16.10
CA PRO A 132 7.45 -8.26 -15.17
C PRO A 132 8.82 -8.53 -15.78
N SER A 133 9.67 -7.51 -15.83
CA SER A 133 10.99 -7.49 -16.46
C SER A 133 12.05 -6.83 -15.58
N ALA A 134 13.33 -6.89 -16.01
CA ALA A 134 14.44 -6.28 -15.30
C ALA A 134 14.38 -4.74 -15.24
N GLY A 135 13.53 -4.12 -16.06
CA GLY A 135 13.27 -2.68 -16.08
C GLY A 135 12.25 -2.21 -15.05
N ASP A 136 11.62 -3.11 -14.32
CA ASP A 136 10.45 -2.84 -13.50
C ASP A 136 10.74 -2.53 -12.03
N LEU A 137 9.71 -2.06 -11.34
CA LEU A 137 9.76 -1.79 -9.91
C LEU A 137 9.79 -3.09 -9.10
N ARG A 138 10.57 -3.09 -7.99
CA ARG A 138 10.58 -4.23 -7.07
C ARG A 138 9.34 -4.34 -6.21
N ASN A 139 8.98 -3.24 -5.57
CA ASN A 139 7.78 -3.15 -4.74
C ASN A 139 6.87 -2.07 -5.30
N LEU A 140 5.57 -2.29 -5.21
CA LEU A 140 4.57 -1.32 -5.65
C LEU A 140 4.05 -0.47 -4.49
N ILE A 141 4.11 -1.03 -3.29
CA ILE A 141 3.89 -0.31 -2.03
C ILE A 141 4.68 -0.97 -0.90
N HIS A 142 5.29 -0.16 -0.06
CA HIS A 142 6.01 -0.61 1.13
C HIS A 142 5.42 0.04 2.39
N VAL A 143 4.66 -0.72 3.16
CA VAL A 143 4.20 -0.30 4.49
C VAL A 143 5.29 -0.59 5.51
N ARG A 144 5.84 0.46 6.11
CA ARG A 144 6.91 0.37 7.10
C ARG A 144 6.60 1.25 8.29
N GLN A 145 6.04 0.68 9.31
CA GLN A 145 5.83 1.39 10.57
C GLN A 145 6.99 1.11 11.51
N ALA A 146 7.64 2.16 11.98
CA ALA A 146 8.79 2.04 12.90
C ALA A 146 8.33 1.84 14.35
N ARG A 147 7.29 1.05 14.55
CA ARG A 147 6.67 0.84 15.86
C ARG A 147 7.10 -0.50 16.44
N ASN A 148 7.23 -0.53 17.75
CA ASN A 148 7.87 -1.65 18.45
C ASN A 148 6.90 -2.63 19.11
N ASP A 149 5.61 -2.31 19.14
CA ASP A 149 4.60 -3.16 19.75
C ASP A 149 3.34 -3.30 18.85
N ASP A 150 2.60 -4.39 19.06
CA ASP A 150 1.43 -4.72 18.26
C ASP A 150 0.24 -3.81 18.55
N ALA A 151 0.12 -3.28 19.75
CA ALA A 151 -0.97 -2.37 20.12
C ALA A 151 -0.81 -1.03 19.39
N GLU A 152 0.40 -0.51 19.30
CA GLU A 152 0.73 0.68 18.55
C GLU A 152 0.53 0.46 17.04
N ASN A 153 0.93 -0.71 16.53
CA ASN A 153 0.70 -1.07 15.12
C ASN A 153 -0.79 -1.14 14.78
N LEU A 154 -1.63 -1.69 15.65
CA LEU A 154 -3.08 -1.75 15.44
C LEU A 154 -3.73 -0.36 15.39
N ALA A 155 -3.19 0.63 16.09
CA ALA A 155 -3.66 2.00 16.00
C ALA A 155 -3.35 2.67 14.65
N HIS A 156 -2.42 2.09 13.87
CA HIS A 156 -1.90 2.66 12.62
C HIS A 156 -2.02 1.69 11.42
N ILE A 157 -3.13 0.97 11.31
CA ILE A 157 -3.35 0.04 10.20
C ILE A 157 -3.43 0.79 8.86
N CYS A 158 -2.53 0.47 7.94
CA CYS A 158 -2.63 0.90 6.55
C CYS A 158 -3.62 0.00 5.79
N ARG A 159 -4.69 0.58 5.25
CA ARG A 159 -5.73 -0.14 4.52
C ARG A 159 -5.64 0.13 3.03
N LEU A 160 -5.59 -0.93 2.25
CA LEU A 160 -5.56 -0.92 0.78
C LEU A 160 -6.82 -1.64 0.28
N ILE A 161 -7.71 -0.92 -0.39
CA ILE A 161 -9.03 -1.41 -0.75
C ILE A 161 -9.26 -1.24 -2.24
N GLY A 162 -9.57 -2.34 -2.93
CA GLY A 162 -9.92 -2.32 -4.36
C GLY A 162 -8.79 -1.88 -5.28
N ILE A 163 -7.57 -2.30 -5.00
CA ILE A 163 -6.37 -1.95 -5.79
C ILE A 163 -5.77 -3.22 -6.39
N ASP A 164 -5.43 -3.16 -7.65
CA ASP A 164 -4.70 -4.19 -8.35
C ASP A 164 -3.18 -3.92 -8.26
N PHE A 165 -2.39 -4.97 -7.98
CA PHE A 165 -0.92 -4.90 -7.89
C PHE A 165 -0.30 -5.88 -8.87
N THR A 166 0.41 -5.37 -9.87
CA THR A 166 0.94 -6.20 -10.98
C THR A 166 2.31 -5.77 -11.47
N CYS A 167 3.00 -6.69 -12.14
CA CYS A 167 4.26 -6.45 -12.85
C CYS A 167 5.40 -5.94 -11.96
N SER A 168 5.44 -6.29 -10.67
CA SER A 168 6.65 -6.05 -9.88
C SER A 168 7.73 -7.07 -10.22
N TYR A 169 8.99 -6.63 -10.23
CA TYR A 169 10.12 -7.50 -10.54
C TYR A 169 11.31 -7.26 -9.61
N SER A 170 11.71 -8.29 -8.91
CA SER A 170 12.94 -8.28 -8.12
C SER A 170 13.99 -9.13 -8.81
N PRO A 171 15.11 -8.54 -9.25
CA PRO A 171 16.17 -9.26 -9.98
C PRO A 171 16.96 -10.22 -9.08
N GLU A 172 17.74 -11.11 -9.69
CA GLU A 172 18.74 -11.92 -9.03
C GLU A 172 19.76 -11.03 -8.32
N GLY A 173 20.27 -11.50 -7.17
CA GLY A 173 21.25 -10.75 -6.37
C GLY A 173 20.67 -9.57 -5.58
N SER A 174 19.36 -9.34 -5.63
CA SER A 174 18.73 -8.37 -4.77
C SER A 174 18.85 -8.80 -3.31
N THR A 175 19.35 -7.91 -2.46
CA THR A 175 19.51 -8.18 -1.01
C THR A 175 18.28 -7.77 -0.19
N ASN A 176 17.27 -7.21 -0.83
CA ASN A 176 16.05 -6.78 -0.17
C ASN A 176 14.93 -7.78 -0.45
N ALA A 177 14.24 -8.17 0.59
CA ALA A 177 13.00 -8.91 0.46
C ALA A 177 12.05 -8.14 -0.46
N SER A 178 11.38 -8.85 -1.33
CA SER A 178 10.53 -8.25 -2.35
C SER A 178 9.15 -8.88 -2.35
N GLY A 179 8.19 -8.10 -2.71
CA GLY A 179 6.81 -8.45 -2.93
C GLY A 179 6.14 -7.21 -3.51
N ALA A 180 5.19 -7.36 -4.41
CA ALA A 180 4.43 -6.23 -4.91
C ALA A 180 3.87 -5.41 -3.76
N VAL A 181 3.30 -6.09 -2.77
CA VAL A 181 2.90 -5.51 -1.48
C VAL A 181 3.87 -5.99 -0.41
N TYR A 182 4.64 -5.06 0.15
CA TYR A 182 5.63 -5.36 1.18
C TYR A 182 5.28 -4.64 2.49
N CYS A 183 5.23 -5.38 3.60
CA CYS A 183 4.99 -4.81 4.92
C CYS A 183 6.11 -5.22 5.88
N THR A 184 6.76 -4.23 6.50
CA THR A 184 7.79 -4.46 7.52
C THR A 184 7.42 -3.78 8.81
N GLN A 185 7.25 -4.56 9.87
CA GLN A 185 7.03 -4.05 11.24
C GLN A 185 5.81 -3.11 11.36
N GLY A 186 4.77 -3.36 10.59
CA GLY A 186 3.57 -2.54 10.56
C GLY A 186 2.30 -3.38 10.61
N ALA A 187 1.17 -2.72 10.44
CA ALA A 187 -0.11 -3.38 10.26
C ALA A 187 -0.72 -3.00 8.90
N ILE A 188 -1.18 -4.01 8.16
CA ILE A 188 -1.76 -3.85 6.84
C ILE A 188 -3.08 -4.61 6.72
N GLU A 189 -4.04 -3.99 6.09
CA GLU A 189 -5.29 -4.62 5.69
C GLU A 189 -5.44 -4.50 4.17
N LEU A 190 -5.69 -5.64 3.51
CA LEU A 190 -5.99 -5.73 2.08
C LEU A 190 -7.43 -6.19 1.92
N GLN A 191 -8.23 -5.47 1.14
CA GLN A 191 -9.60 -5.84 0.87
C GLN A 191 -9.95 -5.60 -0.61
N TYR A 192 -10.57 -6.58 -1.26
CA TYR A 192 -10.95 -6.53 -2.67
C TYR A 192 -9.78 -6.24 -3.63
N CYS A 193 -8.56 -6.66 -3.27
CA CYS A 193 -7.37 -6.45 -4.09
C CYS A 193 -7.07 -7.66 -4.97
N ASN A 194 -6.51 -7.41 -6.16
CA ASN A 194 -5.93 -8.44 -7.00
C ASN A 194 -4.40 -8.27 -7.02
N ILE A 195 -3.67 -9.32 -6.70
CA ILE A 195 -2.20 -9.31 -6.67
C ILE A 195 -1.68 -10.38 -7.62
N TYR A 196 -1.19 -9.99 -8.79
CA TYR A 196 -0.91 -10.94 -9.86
C TYR A 196 0.26 -10.55 -10.76
N ASN A 197 0.83 -11.55 -11.44
CA ASN A 197 1.92 -11.38 -12.39
C ASN A 197 3.16 -10.67 -11.81
N ASN A 198 3.48 -10.94 -10.55
CA ASN A 198 4.66 -10.38 -9.89
C ASN A 198 5.76 -11.44 -9.82
N VAL A 199 7.03 -11.01 -9.96
CA VAL A 199 8.18 -11.91 -10.03
C VAL A 199 9.26 -11.50 -9.01
N SER A 200 9.76 -12.48 -8.26
CA SER A 200 10.90 -12.33 -7.36
C SER A 200 11.94 -13.39 -7.67
N LYS A 201 13.09 -12.99 -8.25
CA LYS A 201 14.18 -13.88 -8.67
C LYS A 201 15.39 -13.90 -7.73
N GLY A 202 15.41 -13.09 -6.68
CA GLY A 202 16.55 -13.01 -5.78
C GLY A 202 17.00 -14.37 -5.22
N GLU A 203 18.30 -14.56 -5.04
CA GLU A 203 18.93 -15.82 -4.59
C GLU A 203 19.48 -15.74 -3.16
N GLY A 204 19.67 -14.57 -2.58
CA GLY A 204 20.21 -14.33 -1.24
C GLY A 204 19.36 -14.94 -0.11
N ALA A 205 19.81 -14.86 1.12
CA ALA A 205 19.10 -15.44 2.28
C ALA A 205 17.72 -14.81 2.55
N GLY A 206 17.49 -13.58 2.09
CA GLY A 206 16.22 -12.85 2.15
C GLY A 206 15.55 -12.68 0.79
N ASP A 207 16.12 -13.20 -0.29
CA ASP A 207 15.76 -12.90 -1.66
C ASP A 207 14.89 -13.97 -2.30
N GLY A 208 14.21 -13.64 -3.39
CA GLY A 208 13.40 -14.57 -4.15
C GLY A 208 12.19 -15.08 -3.36
N ILE A 209 11.69 -14.29 -2.42
CA ILE A 209 10.60 -14.67 -1.52
C ILE A 209 9.47 -13.63 -1.58
N GLY A 210 8.22 -14.11 -1.54
CA GLY A 210 7.05 -13.25 -1.43
C GLY A 210 6.78 -12.38 -2.64
N ALA A 211 6.71 -12.93 -3.85
CA ALA A 211 6.53 -12.14 -5.07
C ALA A 211 5.24 -11.29 -5.07
N GLY A 212 4.12 -11.84 -4.63
CA GLY A 212 2.86 -11.11 -4.48
C GLY A 212 2.86 -10.26 -3.22
N ILE A 213 2.74 -10.91 -2.07
CA ILE A 213 2.65 -10.26 -0.75
C ILE A 213 3.75 -10.79 0.15
N HIS A 214 4.51 -9.89 0.77
CA HIS A 214 5.50 -10.26 1.78
C HIS A 214 5.29 -9.44 3.06
N ILE A 215 5.01 -10.14 4.15
CA ILE A 215 4.89 -9.57 5.49
C ILE A 215 6.09 -10.02 6.33
N TYR A 216 6.86 -9.07 6.84
CA TYR A 216 8.02 -9.32 7.69
C TYR A 216 7.85 -8.69 9.07
N GLY A 217 7.44 -9.49 10.03
CA GLY A 217 7.27 -9.05 11.43
C GLY A 217 6.19 -7.99 11.59
N GLY A 218 5.04 -8.16 10.97
CA GLY A 218 3.89 -7.26 11.04
C GLY A 218 2.58 -7.99 11.28
N LEU A 219 1.52 -7.22 11.47
CA LEU A 219 0.14 -7.70 11.53
C LEU A 219 -0.50 -7.55 10.15
N TYR A 220 -1.41 -8.47 9.82
CA TYR A 220 -2.11 -8.40 8.55
C TYR A 220 -3.53 -8.94 8.63
N HIS A 221 -4.40 -8.36 7.81
CA HIS A 221 -5.73 -8.87 7.53
C HIS A 221 -5.96 -8.83 6.02
N ILE A 222 -6.27 -9.98 5.41
CA ILE A 222 -6.49 -10.10 3.97
C ILE A 222 -7.87 -10.70 3.76
N LYS A 223 -8.73 -9.96 3.08
CA LYS A 223 -10.12 -10.32 2.88
C LYS A 223 -10.55 -10.08 1.44
N ASP A 224 -11.28 -11.02 0.85
CA ASP A 224 -11.87 -10.90 -0.49
C ASP A 224 -10.84 -10.49 -1.57
N CYS A 225 -9.60 -11.02 -1.47
CA CYS A 225 -8.50 -10.75 -2.38
C CYS A 225 -8.19 -11.96 -3.26
N ASN A 226 -7.74 -11.69 -4.49
CA ASN A 226 -7.23 -12.72 -5.40
C ASN A 226 -5.71 -12.60 -5.54
N VAL A 227 -4.99 -13.69 -5.28
CA VAL A 227 -3.53 -13.75 -5.41
C VAL A 227 -3.16 -14.87 -6.36
N TYR A 228 -2.71 -14.52 -7.58
CA TYR A 228 -2.49 -15.51 -8.64
C TYR A 228 -1.35 -15.15 -9.59
N ASN A 229 -0.82 -16.14 -10.32
CA ASN A 229 0.25 -15.98 -11.31
C ASN A 229 1.52 -15.26 -10.80
N ASN A 230 1.78 -15.24 -9.50
CA ASN A 230 3.00 -14.69 -8.95
C ASN A 230 4.11 -15.76 -8.95
N LYS A 231 5.36 -15.39 -9.20
CA LYS A 231 6.51 -16.29 -9.26
C LYS A 231 7.60 -15.87 -8.30
N ALA A 232 8.01 -16.75 -7.41
CA ALA A 232 9.14 -16.55 -6.53
C ALA A 232 10.19 -17.64 -6.77
N HIS A 233 11.48 -17.27 -6.73
CA HIS A 233 12.57 -18.23 -6.91
C HIS A 233 12.63 -19.27 -5.78
N LYS A 234 12.34 -18.84 -4.54
CA LYS A 234 12.42 -19.72 -3.37
C LYS A 234 11.08 -20.10 -2.78
N THR A 235 10.41 -19.18 -2.14
CA THR A 235 9.18 -19.49 -1.37
C THR A 235 8.19 -18.36 -1.38
N GLY A 236 6.88 -18.68 -1.22
CA GLY A 236 5.82 -17.71 -1.03
C GLY A 236 5.52 -16.89 -2.26
N ALA A 237 5.39 -17.53 -3.44
CA ALA A 237 5.09 -16.82 -4.67
C ALA A 237 3.86 -15.91 -4.54
N GLY A 238 2.77 -16.40 -3.99
CA GLY A 238 1.58 -15.60 -3.73
C GLY A 238 1.69 -14.78 -2.44
N PHE A 239 1.91 -15.47 -1.32
CA PHE A 239 1.94 -14.86 0.01
C PHE A 239 3.06 -15.47 0.86
N ARG A 240 3.77 -14.61 1.55
CA ARG A 240 4.75 -15.00 2.57
C ARG A 240 4.59 -14.15 3.82
N CYS A 241 4.53 -14.82 4.97
CA CYS A 241 4.64 -14.21 6.26
C CYS A 241 5.86 -14.77 7.00
N THR A 242 6.69 -13.88 7.54
CA THR A 242 7.84 -14.22 8.38
C THR A 242 7.74 -13.48 9.69
N THR A 243 7.80 -14.21 10.79
CA THR A 243 7.90 -13.61 12.11
C THR A 243 9.30 -13.02 12.29
N ARG A 244 9.37 -11.80 12.81
CA ARG A 244 10.63 -11.29 13.35
C ARG A 244 10.90 -12.08 14.64
N SER A 245 12.06 -12.73 14.74
CA SER A 245 12.47 -13.26 16.03
C SER A 245 12.57 -12.07 16.99
N SER A 246 11.65 -11.95 17.93
CA SER A 246 11.83 -11.06 19.05
C SER A 246 13.14 -11.48 19.72
N LYS A 247 14.12 -10.58 19.79
CA LYS A 247 15.19 -10.75 20.76
C LYS A 247 14.46 -10.94 22.08
N LYS A 248 14.52 -12.15 22.68
CA LYS A 248 14.11 -12.35 24.06
C LYS A 248 14.77 -11.21 24.81
N ALA A 249 14.00 -10.35 25.42
CA ALA A 249 14.50 -9.47 26.45
C ALA A 249 15.16 -10.42 27.45
N ASN A 250 16.48 -10.35 27.57
CA ASN A 250 17.18 -11.05 28.63
C ASN A 250 16.62 -10.46 29.90
N GLY A 251 15.70 -11.20 30.51
CA GLY A 251 15.25 -10.92 31.85
C GLY A 251 16.48 -11.04 32.73
N VAL A 252 16.71 -10.02 33.46
CA VAL A 252 17.51 -10.02 34.68
C VAL A 252 16.62 -10.51 35.80
#